data_940510791523be67b5d0301a2224cb27
#
_entry.id   940510791523be67b5d0301a2224cb27
#
_cell.length_a   1.000
_cell.length_b   1.000
_cell.length_c   1.000
_cell.angle_alpha   90.00
_cell.angle_beta   90.00
_cell.angle_gamma   90.00
#
_symmetry.space_group_name_H-M   'P 1'
#
loop_
_entity.id
_entity.type
_entity.pdbx_description
1 polymer ?
#
loop_
_entity_poly.entity_id
_entity_poly.type
_entity_poly.pdbx_seq_one_letter_code
_entity_poly.pdbx_strand_id
1 'polypeptide(L)'
;HKFLTSELRNMGSMIIDESPYVLVLHKDSPLAAYDPVPLDKLKTQNMITMKSVPESELKIEFKGFFTFKDAVYVNSCNSKLVMANAGFGFTWLPSYALESSSGYDNLLFRRSDPPYNLRKTYLYYKKNSENPMVKKFVESVRKIVTGKIGR
;
A
#
# COMPACT_ATOMS: atom_id res chain seq x y z
N HIS A 1 -12.04 1.94 -10.90
CA HIS A 1 -11.04 2.52 -11.83
C HIS A 1 -11.63 3.02 -13.17
N LYS A 2 -12.72 2.47 -13.69
CA LYS A 2 -13.30 2.91 -14.99
C LYS A 2 -13.98 4.29 -14.94
N PHE A 3 -14.46 4.76 -13.80
CA PHE A 3 -15.12 6.06 -13.66
C PHE A 3 -14.17 7.26 -13.66
N LEU A 4 -12.90 7.05 -13.33
CA LEU A 4 -11.89 8.12 -13.27
C LEU A 4 -11.29 8.50 -14.65
N THR A 5 -11.45 7.68 -15.68
CA THR A 5 -10.70 7.85 -16.93
C THR A 5 -11.19 8.99 -17.83
N SER A 6 -12.47 9.33 -17.83
CA SER A 6 -13.00 10.45 -18.64
C SER A 6 -12.73 11.80 -17.98
N GLU A 7 -12.87 11.89 -16.65
CA GLU A 7 -12.61 13.12 -15.90
C GLU A 7 -11.12 13.46 -15.81
N LEU A 8 -10.25 12.44 -15.76
CA LEU A 8 -8.80 12.63 -15.67
C LEU A 8 -8.15 13.17 -16.95
N ARG A 9 -8.81 13.10 -18.12
CA ARG A 9 -8.22 13.57 -19.39
C ARG A 9 -7.84 15.06 -19.38
N ASN A 10 -8.57 15.88 -18.64
CA ASN A 10 -8.33 17.31 -18.52
C ASN A 10 -7.57 17.70 -17.25
N MET A 11 -7.14 16.72 -16.48
CA MET A 11 -6.36 16.93 -15.26
C MET A 11 -4.86 16.78 -15.51
N GLY A 12 -4.09 17.62 -14.85
CA GLY A 12 -2.68 17.38 -14.63
C GLY A 12 -2.48 16.40 -13.49
N SER A 13 -1.40 15.63 -13.53
CA SER A 13 -1.01 14.78 -12.42
C SER A 13 0.49 14.87 -12.16
N MET A 14 0.88 14.68 -10.92
CA MET A 14 2.26 14.45 -10.53
C MET A 14 2.32 13.42 -9.41
N ILE A 15 3.38 12.63 -9.36
CA ILE A 15 3.66 11.75 -8.24
C ILE A 15 4.19 12.62 -7.11
N ILE A 16 3.58 12.52 -5.93
CA ILE A 16 3.97 13.29 -4.73
C ILE A 16 4.64 12.42 -3.67
N ASP A 17 4.46 11.11 -3.75
CA ASP A 17 5.10 10.14 -2.87
C ASP A 17 5.19 8.76 -3.53
N GLU A 18 6.30 8.06 -3.27
CA GLU A 18 6.52 6.66 -3.63
C GLU A 18 6.99 5.91 -2.38
N SER A 19 6.19 4.96 -1.93
CA SER A 19 6.49 4.17 -0.74
C SER A 19 6.51 2.68 -1.07
N PRO A 20 7.57 1.94 -0.74
CA PRO A 20 7.57 0.50 -0.89
C PRO A 20 6.52 -0.13 0.03
N TYR A 21 5.94 -1.22 -0.41
CA TYR A 21 5.12 -2.04 0.47
C TYR A 21 6.01 -2.93 1.34
N VAL A 22 5.60 -3.09 2.59
CA VAL A 22 6.16 -4.05 3.54
C VAL A 22 5.13 -5.09 3.91
N LEU A 23 5.59 -6.31 4.09
CA LEU A 23 4.79 -7.40 4.62
C LEU A 23 4.72 -7.26 6.15
N VAL A 24 3.51 -7.27 6.69
CA VAL A 24 3.24 -7.18 8.13
C VAL A 24 2.65 -8.49 8.60
N LEU A 25 3.23 -9.08 9.62
CA LEU A 25 2.85 -10.39 10.15
C LEU A 25 3.09 -10.46 11.66
N HIS A 26 2.46 -11.42 12.33
CA HIS A 26 2.70 -11.71 13.74
C HIS A 26 4.11 -12.31 13.93
N LYS A 27 4.78 -12.00 15.04
CA LYS A 27 6.12 -12.53 15.36
C LYS A 27 6.19 -14.04 15.45
N ASP A 28 5.10 -14.70 15.84
CA ASP A 28 5.01 -16.17 15.93
C ASP A 28 4.49 -16.80 14.64
N SER A 29 4.33 -16.03 13.56
CA SER A 29 3.98 -16.56 12.25
C SER A 29 5.10 -17.46 11.72
N PRO A 30 4.80 -18.57 11.02
CA PRO A 30 5.81 -19.34 10.31
C PRO A 30 6.62 -18.53 9.29
N LEU A 31 6.05 -17.41 8.81
CA LEU A 31 6.74 -16.49 7.91
C LEU A 31 7.82 -15.66 8.61
N ALA A 32 7.78 -15.55 9.94
CA ALA A 32 8.73 -14.76 10.72
C ALA A 32 10.18 -15.24 10.60
N ALA A 33 10.37 -16.51 10.23
CA ALA A 33 11.68 -17.12 10.00
C ALA A 33 12.42 -16.59 8.76
N TYR A 34 11.72 -15.83 7.89
CA TYR A 34 12.27 -15.34 6.63
C TYR A 34 12.43 -13.81 6.63
N ASP A 35 13.54 -13.33 6.07
CA ASP A 35 13.77 -11.90 5.75
C ASP A 35 14.81 -11.78 4.62
N PRO A 36 14.39 -11.55 3.40
CA PRO A 36 13.03 -11.34 2.90
C PRO A 36 12.16 -12.61 2.91
N VAL A 37 10.84 -12.41 2.96
CA VAL A 37 9.85 -13.50 2.89
C VAL A 37 9.63 -13.92 1.45
N PRO A 38 9.89 -15.20 1.07
CA PRO A 38 9.57 -15.70 -0.26
C PRO A 38 8.06 -15.74 -0.48
N LEU A 39 7.59 -15.21 -1.64
CA LEU A 39 6.15 -15.10 -1.92
C LEU A 39 5.42 -16.45 -2.00
N ASP A 40 6.13 -17.52 -2.37
CA ASP A 40 5.57 -18.87 -2.42
C ASP A 40 5.16 -19.41 -1.03
N LYS A 41 5.74 -18.86 0.05
CA LYS A 41 5.40 -19.22 1.44
C LYS A 41 4.06 -18.63 1.90
N LEU A 42 3.57 -17.59 1.23
CA LEU A 42 2.31 -16.93 1.58
C LEU A 42 1.09 -17.83 1.37
N LYS A 43 1.19 -18.84 0.51
CA LYS A 43 0.09 -19.75 0.13
C LYS A 43 -0.56 -20.51 1.31
N THR A 44 0.14 -20.63 2.43
CA THR A 44 -0.35 -21.34 3.64
C THR A 44 -0.98 -20.40 4.66
N GLN A 45 -0.93 -19.08 4.42
CA GLN A 45 -1.34 -18.05 5.37
C GLN A 45 -2.53 -17.27 4.85
N ASN A 46 -3.36 -16.77 5.77
CA ASN A 46 -4.47 -15.88 5.42
C ASN A 46 -3.93 -14.49 5.09
N MET A 47 -4.54 -13.84 4.10
CA MET A 47 -4.27 -12.45 3.76
C MET A 47 -5.33 -11.51 4.34
N ILE A 48 -4.91 -10.55 5.15
CA ILE A 48 -5.78 -9.51 5.68
C ILE A 48 -5.84 -8.36 4.68
N THR A 49 -7.02 -8.07 4.17
CA THR A 49 -7.24 -7.09 3.10
C THR A 49 -8.44 -6.18 3.36
N MET A 50 -8.58 -5.12 2.55
CA MET A 50 -9.70 -4.19 2.67
C MET A 50 -10.97 -4.77 2.02
N LYS A 51 -12.11 -4.62 2.70
CA LYS A 51 -13.42 -5.03 2.17
C LYS A 51 -13.83 -4.30 0.88
N SER A 52 -13.20 -3.15 0.58
CA SER A 52 -13.44 -2.41 -0.65
C SER A 52 -12.91 -3.07 -1.92
N VAL A 53 -12.11 -4.13 -1.78
CA VAL A 53 -11.58 -4.89 -2.92
C VAL A 53 -12.38 -6.18 -3.05
N PRO A 54 -13.19 -6.38 -4.11
CA PRO A 54 -13.90 -7.62 -4.35
C PRO A 54 -12.93 -8.80 -4.46
N GLU A 55 -13.34 -9.98 -3.99
CA GLU A 55 -12.50 -11.18 -4.02
C GLU A 55 -12.04 -11.55 -5.44
N SER A 56 -12.92 -11.31 -6.43
CA SER A 56 -12.60 -11.50 -7.84
C SER A 56 -11.47 -10.60 -8.32
N GLU A 57 -11.43 -9.36 -7.85
CA GLU A 57 -10.36 -8.40 -8.17
C GLU A 57 -9.05 -8.76 -7.46
N LEU A 58 -9.11 -9.22 -6.20
CA LEU A 58 -7.95 -9.71 -5.47
C LEU A 58 -7.29 -10.89 -6.20
N LYS A 59 -8.09 -11.85 -6.66
CA LYS A 59 -7.58 -13.00 -7.41
C LYS A 59 -6.96 -12.60 -8.75
N ILE A 60 -7.45 -11.54 -9.38
CA ILE A 60 -6.90 -10.99 -10.63
C ILE A 60 -5.64 -10.17 -10.36
N GLU A 61 -5.68 -9.29 -9.36
CA GLU A 61 -4.58 -8.39 -9.02
C GLU A 61 -3.31 -9.16 -8.62
N PHE A 62 -3.49 -10.26 -7.88
CA PHE A 62 -2.37 -11.08 -7.41
C PHE A 62 -2.13 -12.34 -8.24
N LYS A 63 -2.96 -12.61 -9.27
CA LYS A 63 -2.81 -13.78 -10.12
C LYS A 63 -1.45 -13.80 -10.83
N GLY A 64 -0.68 -14.83 -10.51
CA GLY A 64 0.68 -15.00 -11.06
C GLY A 64 1.78 -14.29 -10.28
N PHE A 65 1.44 -13.50 -9.24
CA PHE A 65 2.43 -12.88 -8.37
C PHE A 65 2.61 -13.70 -7.07
N PHE A 66 1.53 -13.94 -6.34
CA PHE A 66 1.52 -14.87 -5.19
C PHE A 66 0.10 -15.43 -4.95
N THR A 67 0.02 -16.46 -4.11
CA THR A 67 -1.23 -17.06 -3.62
C THR A 67 -1.28 -17.01 -2.10
N PHE A 68 -2.47 -17.04 -1.53
CA PHE A 68 -2.72 -17.07 -0.08
C PHE A 68 -3.84 -18.08 0.22
N LYS A 69 -3.97 -18.49 1.49
CA LYS A 69 -4.95 -19.47 1.91
C LYS A 69 -6.38 -18.92 1.77
N ASP A 70 -6.71 -17.93 2.60
CA ASP A 70 -8.02 -17.29 2.66
C ASP A 70 -7.87 -15.77 2.82
N ALA A 71 -8.91 -15.00 2.47
CA ALA A 71 -8.95 -13.55 2.67
C ALA A 71 -9.71 -13.21 3.96
N VAL A 72 -9.09 -12.41 4.82
CA VAL A 72 -9.71 -11.80 6.00
C VAL A 72 -10.00 -10.34 5.69
N TYR A 73 -11.28 -9.96 5.64
CA TYR A 73 -11.69 -8.63 5.24
C TYR A 73 -11.85 -7.68 6.41
N VAL A 74 -11.28 -6.50 6.28
CA VAL A 74 -11.35 -5.40 7.26
C VAL A 74 -11.75 -4.09 6.60
N ASN A 75 -12.13 -3.09 7.41
CA ASN A 75 -12.64 -1.82 6.92
C ASN A 75 -11.61 -0.66 6.94
N SER A 76 -10.45 -0.86 7.57
CA SER A 76 -9.43 0.20 7.69
C SER A 76 -8.01 -0.37 7.72
N CYS A 77 -7.02 0.48 7.43
CA CYS A 77 -5.62 0.10 7.58
C CYS A 77 -5.25 -0.20 9.05
N ASN A 78 -5.85 0.51 10.01
CA ASN A 78 -5.63 0.22 11.41
C ASN A 78 -6.16 -1.16 11.80
N SER A 79 -7.33 -1.56 11.28
CA SER A 79 -7.86 -2.91 11.48
C SER A 79 -6.97 -4.00 10.90
N LYS A 80 -6.20 -3.71 9.83
CA LYS A 80 -5.19 -4.65 9.33
C LYS A 80 -4.09 -4.90 10.35
N LEU A 81 -3.59 -3.84 11.01
CA LEU A 81 -2.57 -3.96 12.06
C LEU A 81 -3.10 -4.74 13.26
N VAL A 82 -4.32 -4.43 13.73
CA VAL A 82 -4.97 -5.15 14.84
C VAL A 82 -5.09 -6.64 14.54
N MET A 83 -5.60 -7.00 13.36
CA MET A 83 -5.78 -8.40 12.97
C MET A 83 -4.45 -9.14 12.78
N ALA A 84 -3.45 -8.46 12.19
CA ALA A 84 -2.11 -9.04 12.06
C ALA A 84 -1.45 -9.24 13.44
N ASN A 85 -1.60 -8.27 14.35
CA ASN A 85 -1.09 -8.36 15.73
C ASN A 85 -1.78 -9.46 16.55
N ALA A 86 -3.02 -9.81 16.20
CA ALA A 86 -3.75 -10.92 16.77
C ALA A 86 -3.47 -12.28 16.09
N GLY A 87 -2.57 -12.33 15.12
CA GLY A 87 -2.13 -13.56 14.46
C GLY A 87 -3.08 -14.13 13.39
N PHE A 88 -4.06 -13.34 12.91
CA PHE A 88 -5.04 -13.80 11.92
C PHE A 88 -4.48 -13.99 10.51
N GLY A 89 -3.26 -13.54 10.25
CA GLY A 89 -2.60 -13.67 8.96
C GLY A 89 -1.57 -12.57 8.70
N PHE A 90 -1.26 -12.37 7.43
CA PHE A 90 -0.36 -11.30 6.98
C PHE A 90 -1.12 -10.21 6.22
N THR A 91 -0.51 -9.04 6.10
CA THR A 91 -1.02 -7.96 5.26
C THR A 91 0.11 -7.19 4.61
N TRP A 92 -0.23 -6.43 3.56
CA TRP A 92 0.64 -5.47 2.92
C TRP A 92 0.27 -4.06 3.36
N LEU A 93 1.27 -3.28 3.78
CA LEU A 93 1.12 -1.87 4.08
C LEU A 93 2.28 -1.07 3.45
N PRO A 94 2.04 0.18 3.03
CA PRO A 94 3.12 1.06 2.63
C PRO A 94 4.08 1.30 3.81
N SER A 95 5.37 1.46 3.55
CA SER A 95 6.40 1.58 4.59
C SER A 95 6.15 2.73 5.58
N TYR A 96 5.51 3.82 5.18
CA TYR A 96 5.14 4.90 6.10
C TYR A 96 4.16 4.47 7.20
N ALA A 97 3.41 3.38 7.00
CA ALA A 97 2.52 2.84 8.03
C ALA A 97 3.28 2.27 9.24
N LEU A 98 4.60 2.06 9.13
CA LEU A 98 5.47 1.67 10.24
C LEU A 98 5.44 2.70 11.37
N GLU A 99 5.35 3.99 11.03
CA GLU A 99 5.27 5.08 12.02
C GLU A 99 4.00 4.99 12.87
N SER A 100 2.93 4.44 12.29
CA SER A 100 1.63 4.24 12.97
C SER A 100 1.54 2.92 13.73
N SER A 101 2.59 2.10 13.70
CA SER A 101 2.59 0.76 14.33
C SER A 101 3.13 0.76 15.76
N SER A 102 3.52 1.91 16.30
CA SER A 102 3.90 2.04 17.70
C SER A 102 2.76 1.56 18.60
N GLY A 103 3.05 0.58 19.49
CA GLY A 103 2.05 -0.06 20.35
C GLY A 103 1.57 -1.45 19.89
N TYR A 104 2.13 -1.98 18.80
CA TYR A 104 1.88 -3.36 18.36
C TYR A 104 3.14 -4.23 18.55
N ASP A 105 3.37 -4.72 19.76
CA ASP A 105 4.62 -5.41 20.16
C ASP A 105 4.80 -6.80 19.52
N ASN A 106 3.76 -7.34 18.92
CA ASN A 106 3.79 -8.65 18.28
C ASN A 106 3.93 -8.58 16.75
N LEU A 107 4.06 -7.39 16.17
CA LEU A 107 4.20 -7.25 14.73
C LEU A 107 5.66 -7.31 14.29
N LEU A 108 5.88 -8.02 13.19
CA LEU A 108 7.11 -7.96 12.39
C LEU A 108 6.81 -7.35 11.03
N PHE A 109 7.77 -6.56 10.56
CA PHE A 109 7.77 -5.93 9.25
C PHE A 109 8.90 -6.54 8.44
N ARG A 110 8.57 -7.10 7.27
CA ARG A 110 9.50 -7.82 6.41
C ARG A 110 9.41 -7.34 4.97
N ARG A 111 10.50 -7.45 4.27
CA ARG A 111 10.48 -7.36 2.79
C ARG A 111 9.98 -8.68 2.22
N SER A 112 9.47 -8.65 0.99
CA SER A 112 9.19 -9.86 0.23
C SER A 112 10.23 -10.09 -0.85
N ASP A 113 10.33 -11.32 -1.31
CA ASP A 113 11.16 -11.70 -2.45
C ASP A 113 10.31 -12.51 -3.45
N PRO A 114 10.10 -11.98 -4.67
CA PRO A 114 10.45 -10.65 -5.14
C PRO A 114 9.72 -9.52 -4.39
N PRO A 115 10.24 -8.27 -4.45
CA PRO A 115 9.61 -7.13 -3.78
C PRO A 115 8.20 -6.89 -4.33
N TYR A 116 7.24 -6.66 -3.43
CA TYR A 116 5.93 -6.19 -3.84
C TYR A 116 6.01 -4.72 -4.28
N ASN A 117 5.09 -4.30 -5.14
CA ASN A 117 5.07 -3.01 -5.81
C ASN A 117 5.34 -1.78 -4.91
N LEU A 118 5.70 -0.67 -5.55
CA LEU A 118 5.69 0.66 -4.95
C LEU A 118 4.28 1.23 -4.95
N ARG A 119 3.84 1.75 -3.81
CA ARG A 119 2.66 2.59 -3.76
C ARG A 119 3.04 3.99 -4.26
N LYS A 120 2.35 4.44 -5.31
CA LYS A 120 2.48 5.78 -5.85
C LYS A 120 1.29 6.62 -5.43
N THR A 121 1.54 7.75 -4.81
CA THR A 121 0.51 8.75 -4.47
C THR A 121 0.56 9.88 -5.48
N TYR A 122 -0.58 10.20 -6.07
CA TYR A 122 -0.69 11.22 -7.12
C TYR A 122 -1.45 12.43 -6.62
N LEU A 123 -0.95 13.61 -6.96
CA LEU A 123 -1.73 14.84 -6.93
C LEU A 123 -2.37 15.05 -8.32
N TYR A 124 -3.69 15.13 -8.35
CA TYR A 124 -4.46 15.51 -9.55
C TYR A 124 -4.96 16.96 -9.42
N TYR A 125 -4.84 17.72 -10.48
CA TYR A 125 -5.25 19.11 -10.51
C TYR A 125 -5.81 19.52 -11.88
N LYS A 126 -6.71 20.49 -11.92
CA LYS A 126 -7.26 21.03 -13.18
C LYS A 126 -6.17 21.81 -13.92
N LYS A 127 -5.75 21.33 -15.11
CA LYS A 127 -4.66 21.92 -15.92
C LYS A 127 -4.87 23.40 -16.22
N ASN A 128 -6.09 23.75 -16.62
CA ASN A 128 -6.48 25.10 -17.03
C ASN A 128 -7.31 25.79 -15.93
N SER A 129 -6.92 25.65 -14.67
CA SER A 129 -7.57 26.36 -13.58
C SER A 129 -7.27 27.87 -13.69
N GLU A 130 -8.32 28.68 -13.70
CA GLU A 130 -8.22 30.14 -13.63
C GLU A 130 -7.88 30.60 -12.20
N ASN A 131 -8.09 29.74 -11.20
CA ASN A 131 -7.79 30.05 -9.81
C ASN A 131 -6.28 30.10 -9.59
N PRO A 132 -5.69 31.28 -9.27
CA PRO A 132 -4.26 31.43 -9.07
C PRO A 132 -3.73 30.61 -7.88
N MET A 133 -4.58 30.32 -6.89
CA MET A 133 -4.20 29.51 -5.73
C MET A 133 -3.91 28.06 -6.12
N VAL A 134 -4.62 27.50 -7.12
CA VAL A 134 -4.33 26.15 -7.62
C VAL A 134 -2.94 26.10 -8.24
N LYS A 135 -2.59 27.08 -9.06
CA LYS A 135 -1.25 27.17 -9.67
C LYS A 135 -0.17 27.28 -8.61
N LYS A 136 -0.34 28.20 -7.66
CA LYS A 136 0.62 28.42 -6.55
C LYS A 136 0.78 27.17 -5.70
N PHE A 137 -0.30 26.46 -5.39
CA PHE A 137 -0.27 25.21 -4.63
C PHE A 137 0.52 24.11 -5.37
N VAL A 138 0.19 23.89 -6.65
CA VAL A 138 0.88 22.89 -7.49
C VAL A 138 2.39 23.19 -7.59
N GLU A 139 2.78 24.46 -7.76
CA GLU A 139 4.19 24.85 -7.80
C GLU A 139 4.88 24.61 -6.47
N SER A 140 4.23 24.93 -5.35
CA SER A 140 4.75 24.68 -4.02
C SER A 140 4.98 23.19 -3.76
N VAL A 141 4.00 22.35 -4.09
CA VAL A 141 4.13 20.88 -3.98
C VAL A 141 5.26 20.37 -4.87
N ARG A 142 5.35 20.86 -6.11
CA ARG A 142 6.43 20.46 -7.02
C ARG A 142 7.81 20.75 -6.44
N LYS A 143 8.02 21.94 -5.86
CA LYS A 143 9.29 22.31 -5.20
C LYS A 143 9.64 21.37 -4.05
N ILE A 144 8.64 20.99 -3.24
CA ILE A 144 8.84 20.09 -2.10
C ILE A 144 9.24 18.69 -2.59
N VAL A 145 8.52 18.17 -3.60
CA VAL A 145 8.77 16.83 -4.15
C VAL A 145 10.14 16.77 -4.81
N THR A 146 10.51 17.74 -5.65
CA THR A 146 11.84 17.77 -6.30
C THR A 146 12.97 17.97 -5.30
N GLY A 147 12.75 18.71 -4.21
CA GLY A 147 13.72 18.86 -3.13
C GLY A 147 13.93 17.59 -2.28
N LYS A 148 12.98 16.64 -2.28
CA LYS A 148 13.14 15.31 -1.63
C LYS A 148 13.92 14.31 -2.48
N ILE A 149 13.87 14.42 -3.81
CA ILE A 149 14.55 13.51 -4.73
C ILE A 149 16.06 13.82 -4.82
N GLY A 150 16.50 14.97 -4.34
CA GLY A 150 17.91 15.42 -4.34
C GLY A 150 18.68 15.18 -3.04
N ARG A 151 18.15 14.31 -2.12
CA ARG A 151 18.85 13.98 -0.87
C ARG A 151 19.12 12.47 -0.78
#